data_4c8dcd8412e85a3f9f0af05456020fd5
#
_entry.id   4c8dcd8412e85a3f9f0af05456020fd5
#
_cell.length_a   1.000
_cell.length_b   1.000
_cell.length_c   1.000
_cell.angle_alpha   90.00
_cell.angle_beta   90.00
_cell.angle_gamma   90.00
#
_symmetry.space_group_name_H-M   'P 1'
#
loop_
_entity.id
_entity.type
_entity.pdbx_description
1 polymer ?
#
loop_
_entity_poly.entity_id
_entity_poly.type
_entity_poly.pdbx_seq_one_letter_code
_entity_poly.pdbx_strand_id
1 'polypeptide(L)'
;MATQVIQTTFENTYKDDFRDSDNYYKVLFNNGRALQQRELNQLQSIIQSDLKTNSDFSFRHGSAASGGGISNQNSKDFIKLNQTTNALPATATSIEGIVFTEASTGIKFRVDKVQIAADSDPAVLYVTYTDNGSGDGGTAGIVVTPGLSFTGTDSTTLTSQTTNTTLNPAIGFGTLLTVASGKFYIDGHFVFTAQQSLVVSKFASTPDATIGFVVTEEIYTTADDNDLFDNSGATLNTASPGADRYRISLTLIDETNISAGDYFIPIVEIVDGRISKQEGVTPAASGLQNLLAVRTQEESGSYTVNRMLTDFETNADSASKLDM
;
A
#
# COMPACT_ATOMS: atom_id res chain seq x y z
N MET A 1 -11.30 11.88 16.09
CA MET A 1 -11.80 10.78 15.26
C MET A 1 -12.77 11.41 14.27
N ALA A 2 -12.46 11.36 12.99
CA ALA A 2 -13.39 11.78 11.96
C ALA A 2 -14.55 10.78 11.97
N THR A 3 -15.75 11.27 12.17
CA THR A 3 -16.97 10.46 12.20
C THR A 3 -17.26 10.05 10.76
N GLN A 4 -17.50 8.79 10.49
CA GLN A 4 -17.94 8.30 9.19
C GLN A 4 -19.15 9.11 8.71
N VAL A 5 -18.95 9.87 7.65
CA VAL A 5 -19.96 10.82 7.15
C VAL A 5 -21.05 10.09 6.34
N ILE A 6 -20.76 8.88 5.86
CA ILE A 6 -21.61 8.15 4.90
C ILE A 6 -22.84 7.50 5.56
N GLN A 7 -22.76 7.15 6.85
CA GLN A 7 -23.93 6.57 7.56
C GLN A 7 -25.17 7.47 7.52
N THR A 8 -24.98 8.78 7.66
CA THR A 8 -26.08 9.75 7.54
C THR A 8 -26.64 9.84 6.12
N THR A 9 -25.84 9.57 5.11
CA THR A 9 -26.25 9.52 3.70
C THR A 9 -27.11 8.29 3.43
N PHE A 10 -26.81 7.15 4.05
CA PHE A 10 -27.64 5.94 3.93
C PHE A 10 -29.01 6.14 4.57
N GLU A 11 -29.08 6.77 5.74
CA GLU A 11 -30.34 7.07 6.42
C GLU A 11 -31.24 8.00 5.60
N ASN A 12 -30.69 9.06 5.01
CA ASN A 12 -31.46 10.06 4.29
C ASN A 12 -31.84 9.65 2.87
N THR A 13 -30.86 9.22 2.06
CA THR A 13 -31.06 8.94 0.63
C THR A 13 -31.60 7.53 0.41
N TYR A 14 -31.03 6.55 1.10
CA TYR A 14 -31.34 5.13 0.90
C TYR A 14 -32.35 4.60 1.90
N LYS A 15 -32.80 5.44 2.85
CA LYS A 15 -33.80 5.10 3.86
C LYS A 15 -33.43 3.89 4.72
N ASP A 16 -32.12 3.69 4.92
CA ASP A 16 -31.62 2.69 5.83
C ASP A 16 -31.65 3.25 7.25
N ASP A 17 -32.63 2.82 8.02
CA ASP A 17 -32.89 3.24 9.39
C ASP A 17 -32.46 2.18 10.42
N PHE A 18 -31.55 1.29 10.03
CA PHE A 18 -31.00 0.28 10.93
C PHE A 18 -30.28 0.91 12.13
N ARG A 19 -30.59 0.39 13.33
CA ARG A 19 -29.92 0.75 14.59
C ARG A 19 -29.74 -0.50 15.43
N ASP A 20 -28.55 -0.73 15.93
CA ASP A 20 -28.25 -1.87 16.83
C ASP A 20 -29.14 -1.86 18.07
N SER A 21 -29.51 -0.67 18.59
CA SER A 21 -30.38 -0.49 19.75
C SER A 21 -31.79 -1.07 19.59
N ASP A 22 -32.24 -1.25 18.35
CA ASP A 22 -33.60 -1.75 18.07
C ASP A 22 -33.64 -3.29 18.14
N ASN A 23 -32.50 -3.95 18.19
CA ASN A 23 -32.35 -5.41 18.26
C ASN A 23 -33.12 -6.15 17.16
N TYR A 24 -33.11 -5.62 15.95
CA TYR A 24 -33.69 -6.29 14.79
C TYR A 24 -32.64 -7.20 14.15
N TYR A 25 -32.86 -8.51 14.23
CA TYR A 25 -31.93 -9.53 13.71
C TYR A 25 -32.39 -10.12 12.38
N LYS A 26 -33.63 -9.87 11.95
CA LYS A 26 -34.17 -10.43 10.72
C LYS A 26 -35.36 -9.63 10.19
N VAL A 27 -35.33 -9.32 8.91
CA VAL A 27 -36.47 -8.76 8.18
C VAL A 27 -37.38 -9.91 7.76
N LEU A 28 -38.68 -9.82 8.09
CA LEU A 28 -39.70 -10.84 7.78
C LEU A 28 -40.70 -10.27 6.77
N PHE A 29 -40.62 -10.75 5.54
CA PHE A 29 -41.51 -10.37 4.45
C PHE A 29 -42.89 -11.03 4.60
N ASN A 30 -43.93 -10.21 4.61
CA ASN A 30 -45.29 -10.67 4.73
C ASN A 30 -45.96 -10.87 3.35
N ASN A 31 -46.73 -11.92 3.21
CA ASN A 31 -47.51 -12.16 1.99
C ASN A 31 -48.53 -11.01 1.78
N GLY A 32 -48.65 -10.53 0.53
CA GLY A 32 -49.60 -9.48 0.15
C GLY A 32 -49.13 -8.06 0.49
N ARG A 33 -47.92 -7.86 1.00
CA ARG A 33 -47.31 -6.54 1.18
C ARG A 33 -46.23 -6.28 0.13
N ALA A 34 -46.21 -5.05 -0.37
CA ALA A 34 -45.16 -4.64 -1.30
C ALA A 34 -43.79 -4.56 -0.61
N LEU A 35 -42.76 -5.03 -1.27
CA LEU A 35 -41.36 -4.92 -0.83
C LEU A 35 -40.92 -3.46 -0.87
N GLN A 36 -40.32 -2.97 0.21
CA GLN A 36 -39.78 -1.61 0.29
C GLN A 36 -38.24 -1.61 0.16
N GLN A 37 -37.69 -0.55 -0.47
CA GLN A 37 -36.28 -0.32 -0.55
C GLN A 37 -35.60 -0.37 0.84
N ARG A 38 -36.19 0.25 1.83
CA ARG A 38 -35.73 0.26 3.21
C ARG A 38 -35.48 -1.14 3.78
N GLU A 39 -36.41 -2.07 3.52
CA GLU A 39 -36.33 -3.45 4.04
C GLU A 39 -35.12 -4.22 3.46
N LEU A 40 -34.78 -3.95 2.18
CA LEU A 40 -33.62 -4.56 1.53
C LEU A 40 -32.32 -3.97 2.06
N ASN A 41 -32.24 -2.66 2.26
CA ASN A 41 -31.06 -2.02 2.80
C ASN A 41 -30.85 -2.43 4.27
N GLN A 42 -31.88 -2.42 5.08
CA GLN A 42 -31.83 -2.85 6.47
C GLN A 42 -31.38 -4.31 6.63
N LEU A 43 -31.81 -5.20 5.72
CA LEU A 43 -31.32 -6.59 5.72
C LEU A 43 -29.80 -6.67 5.55
N GLN A 44 -29.22 -5.85 4.67
CA GLN A 44 -27.78 -5.80 4.46
C GLN A 44 -27.05 -5.23 5.69
N SER A 45 -27.60 -4.18 6.30
CA SER A 45 -27.01 -3.52 7.47
C SER A 45 -27.03 -4.42 8.71
N ILE A 46 -28.07 -5.20 8.93
CA ILE A 46 -28.13 -6.22 9.98
C ILE A 46 -26.97 -7.23 9.82
N ILE A 47 -26.80 -7.79 8.61
CA ILE A 47 -25.74 -8.76 8.35
C ILE A 47 -24.35 -8.12 8.50
N GLN A 48 -24.19 -6.87 8.05
CA GLN A 48 -22.92 -6.16 8.15
C GLN A 48 -22.57 -5.84 9.61
N SER A 49 -23.54 -5.49 10.46
CA SER A 49 -23.34 -5.26 11.89
C SER A 49 -22.90 -6.52 12.61
N ASP A 50 -23.54 -7.66 12.34
CA ASP A 50 -23.14 -8.95 12.91
C ASP A 50 -21.73 -9.35 12.46
N LEU A 51 -21.41 -9.15 11.16
CA LEU A 51 -20.09 -9.42 10.62
C LEU A 51 -19.03 -8.52 11.25
N LYS A 52 -19.33 -7.22 11.42
CA LYS A 52 -18.45 -6.26 12.09
C LYS A 52 -18.15 -6.70 13.53
N THR A 53 -19.18 -7.01 14.30
CA THR A 53 -19.02 -7.44 15.70
C THR A 53 -18.15 -8.68 15.82
N ASN A 54 -18.33 -9.67 14.95
CA ASN A 54 -17.51 -10.87 14.93
C ASN A 54 -16.07 -10.59 14.49
N SER A 55 -15.90 -9.70 13.52
CA SER A 55 -14.59 -9.38 12.96
C SER A 55 -13.77 -8.47 13.88
N ASP A 56 -14.40 -7.55 14.60
CA ASP A 56 -13.76 -6.68 15.60
C ASP A 56 -13.13 -7.50 16.75
N PHE A 57 -13.70 -8.67 17.05
CA PHE A 57 -13.12 -9.61 18.01
C PHE A 57 -11.83 -10.25 17.49
N SER A 58 -11.74 -10.49 16.17
CA SER A 58 -10.64 -11.25 15.56
C SER A 58 -9.57 -10.38 14.93
N PHE A 59 -9.91 -9.18 14.45
CA PHE A 59 -9.02 -8.30 13.72
C PHE A 59 -8.93 -6.91 14.36
N ARG A 60 -7.79 -6.27 14.19
CA ARG A 60 -7.61 -4.85 14.51
C ARG A 60 -7.71 -4.02 13.24
N HIS A 61 -8.14 -2.76 13.38
CA HIS A 61 -8.15 -1.82 12.27
C HIS A 61 -6.75 -1.70 11.65
N GLY A 62 -6.67 -1.78 10.33
CA GLY A 62 -5.43 -1.76 9.58
C GLY A 62 -4.71 -3.12 9.51
N SER A 63 -5.24 -4.17 10.17
CA SER A 63 -4.61 -5.49 10.06
C SER A 63 -4.83 -6.13 8.70
N ALA A 64 -3.79 -6.77 8.16
CA ALA A 64 -3.89 -7.57 6.97
C ALA A 64 -4.61 -8.89 7.27
N ALA A 65 -5.78 -9.09 6.67
CA ALA A 65 -6.51 -10.35 6.75
C ALA A 65 -5.99 -11.38 5.73
N SER A 66 -5.46 -10.90 4.59
CA SER A 66 -4.91 -11.73 3.52
C SER A 66 -3.95 -10.91 2.67
N GLY A 67 -2.77 -11.41 2.38
CA GLY A 67 -1.73 -10.66 1.66
C GLY A 67 -1.20 -9.48 2.47
N GLY A 68 -0.95 -8.35 1.82
CA GLY A 68 -0.61 -7.09 2.49
C GLY A 68 0.79 -7.07 3.13
N GLY A 69 1.73 -7.88 2.65
CA GLY A 69 3.10 -7.87 3.14
C GLY A 69 3.76 -6.51 2.97
N ILE A 70 4.45 -6.05 4.00
CA ILE A 70 5.14 -4.75 4.00
C ILE A 70 6.64 -4.96 3.79
N SER A 71 7.20 -4.25 2.82
CA SER A 71 8.63 -4.23 2.53
C SER A 71 9.14 -2.81 2.64
N ASN A 72 10.15 -2.60 3.47
CA ASN A 72 10.83 -1.32 3.62
C ASN A 72 12.25 -1.41 3.05
N GLN A 73 12.54 -0.60 2.06
CA GLN A 73 13.86 -0.49 1.43
C GLN A 73 14.48 0.87 1.78
N ASN A 74 15.27 0.89 2.85
CA ASN A 74 15.89 2.11 3.37
C ASN A 74 17.17 2.57 2.63
N SER A 75 17.59 1.80 1.65
CA SER A 75 18.77 2.11 0.80
C SER A 75 18.39 1.91 -0.67
N LYS A 76 17.24 2.46 -1.07
CA LYS A 76 16.76 2.37 -2.43
C LYS A 76 17.50 3.36 -3.31
N ASP A 77 18.16 2.88 -4.36
CA ASP A 77 18.84 3.75 -5.31
C ASP A 77 17.91 4.72 -5.97
N PHE A 78 18.35 5.97 -6.12
CA PHE A 78 17.63 6.97 -6.88
C PHE A 78 18.51 7.67 -7.92
N ILE A 79 17.86 8.15 -8.98
CA ILE A 79 18.44 8.99 -10.03
C ILE A 79 17.59 10.25 -10.13
N LYS A 80 18.18 11.43 -9.92
CA LYS A 80 17.53 12.72 -10.17
C LYS A 80 17.55 13.03 -11.66
N LEU A 81 16.42 13.48 -12.18
CA LEU A 81 16.29 13.86 -13.57
C LEU A 81 16.66 15.32 -13.79
N ASN A 82 17.09 15.63 -14.98
CA ASN A 82 17.33 17.01 -15.39
C ASN A 82 15.99 17.73 -15.62
N GLN A 83 15.71 18.75 -14.82
CA GLN A 83 14.45 19.51 -14.89
C GLN A 83 14.25 20.24 -16.22
N THR A 84 15.34 20.65 -16.90
CA THR A 84 15.26 21.43 -18.13
C THR A 84 14.90 20.57 -19.33
N THR A 85 15.34 19.31 -19.34
CA THR A 85 15.14 18.40 -20.49
C THR A 85 14.03 17.37 -20.28
N ASN A 86 13.65 17.12 -19.02
CA ASN A 86 12.68 16.08 -18.65
C ASN A 86 11.54 16.68 -17.83
N ALA A 87 10.70 17.48 -18.46
CA ALA A 87 9.39 17.82 -17.89
C ALA A 87 8.53 16.54 -17.93
N LEU A 88 8.65 15.70 -16.89
CA LEU A 88 7.74 14.58 -16.74
C LEU A 88 6.32 15.13 -16.52
N PRO A 89 5.33 14.68 -17.32
CA PRO A 89 3.96 15.07 -17.10
C PRO A 89 3.50 14.61 -15.72
N ALA A 90 2.46 15.25 -15.17
CA ALA A 90 1.88 14.89 -13.88
C ALA A 90 1.45 13.40 -13.78
N THR A 91 1.34 12.71 -14.91
CA THR A 91 1.02 11.29 -15.06
C THR A 91 2.26 10.40 -15.25
N ALA A 92 3.43 10.83 -14.81
CA ALA A 92 4.71 10.11 -15.01
C ALA A 92 4.79 8.71 -14.37
N THR A 93 3.77 8.28 -13.66
CA THR A 93 3.60 6.88 -13.22
C THR A 93 3.59 5.88 -14.38
N SER A 94 3.36 6.33 -15.62
CA SER A 94 3.41 5.48 -16.80
C SER A 94 4.79 4.86 -17.08
N ILE A 95 5.86 5.42 -16.50
CA ILE A 95 7.21 4.87 -16.66
C ILE A 95 7.61 3.92 -15.51
N GLU A 96 6.77 3.75 -14.49
CA GLU A 96 7.00 2.76 -13.44
C GLU A 96 6.96 1.34 -14.04
N GLY A 97 7.92 0.51 -13.69
CA GLY A 97 8.11 -0.84 -14.23
C GLY A 97 8.92 -0.92 -15.52
N ILE A 98 9.17 0.20 -16.21
CA ILE A 98 9.94 0.24 -17.45
C ILE A 98 11.44 0.05 -17.15
N VAL A 99 12.10 -0.69 -18.04
CA VAL A 99 13.56 -0.86 -18.02
C VAL A 99 14.19 0.18 -18.93
N PHE A 100 15.11 0.96 -18.38
CA PHE A 100 15.91 1.94 -19.09
C PHE A 100 17.33 1.41 -19.32
N THR A 101 17.90 1.75 -20.48
CA THR A 101 19.26 1.40 -20.85
C THR A 101 20.04 2.66 -21.20
N GLU A 102 21.25 2.79 -20.68
CA GLU A 102 22.21 3.82 -21.09
C GLU A 102 23.05 3.31 -22.27
N ALA A 103 23.04 4.08 -23.37
CA ALA A 103 23.59 3.60 -24.65
C ALA A 103 25.12 3.50 -24.66
N SER A 104 25.84 4.31 -23.88
CA SER A 104 27.31 4.33 -23.88
C SER A 104 27.92 3.35 -22.92
N THR A 105 27.34 3.15 -21.75
CA THR A 105 27.84 2.26 -20.71
C THR A 105 27.13 0.91 -20.69
N GLY A 106 25.95 0.80 -21.28
CA GLY A 106 25.12 -0.41 -21.23
C GLY A 106 24.43 -0.64 -19.89
N ILE A 107 24.53 0.27 -18.93
CA ILE A 107 23.85 0.18 -17.63
C ILE A 107 22.35 0.07 -17.84
N LYS A 108 21.72 -0.90 -17.16
CA LYS A 108 20.27 -1.07 -17.19
C LYS A 108 19.68 -0.97 -15.79
N PHE A 109 18.55 -0.31 -15.70
CA PHE A 109 17.77 -0.27 -14.47
C PHE A 109 16.28 -0.29 -14.76
N ARG A 110 15.50 -0.84 -13.84
CA ARG A 110 14.05 -0.77 -13.82
C ARG A 110 13.62 0.35 -12.88
N VAL A 111 12.64 1.13 -13.31
CA VAL A 111 12.00 2.15 -12.45
C VAL A 111 10.96 1.48 -11.56
N ASP A 112 11.13 1.57 -10.26
CA ASP A 112 10.17 1.01 -9.29
C ASP A 112 9.17 2.06 -8.80
N LYS A 113 9.60 3.34 -8.68
CA LYS A 113 8.74 4.45 -8.30
C LYS A 113 9.24 5.76 -8.89
N VAL A 114 8.30 6.61 -9.25
CA VAL A 114 8.58 7.98 -9.71
C VAL A 114 8.08 8.98 -8.68
N GLN A 115 8.95 9.87 -8.25
CA GLN A 115 8.56 11.06 -7.50
C GLN A 115 8.59 12.26 -8.45
N ILE A 116 7.44 12.88 -8.65
CA ILE A 116 7.30 14.03 -9.55
C ILE A 116 8.04 15.23 -8.97
N ALA A 117 8.54 16.10 -9.84
CA ALA A 117 9.14 17.37 -9.43
C ALA A 117 8.12 18.22 -8.66
N ALA A 118 8.56 18.77 -7.53
CA ALA A 118 7.77 19.69 -6.72
C ALA A 118 8.64 20.83 -6.23
N ASP A 119 8.11 22.03 -6.28
CA ASP A 119 8.82 23.26 -5.91
C ASP A 119 10.15 23.41 -6.67
N SER A 120 11.28 23.36 -5.97
CA SER A 120 12.62 23.43 -6.56
C SER A 120 13.31 22.05 -6.68
N ASP A 121 12.64 20.97 -6.23
CA ASP A 121 13.18 19.63 -6.30
C ASP A 121 12.94 19.00 -7.68
N PRO A 122 13.95 18.41 -8.33
CA PRO A 122 13.77 17.69 -9.59
C PRO A 122 12.94 16.43 -9.40
N ALA A 123 12.41 15.90 -10.53
CA ALA A 123 11.82 14.57 -10.53
C ALA A 123 12.91 13.52 -10.20
N VAL A 124 12.51 12.52 -9.41
CA VAL A 124 13.41 11.46 -8.92
C VAL A 124 12.86 10.11 -9.33
N LEU A 125 13.70 9.27 -9.90
CA LEU A 125 13.42 7.88 -10.18
C LEU A 125 14.02 7.01 -9.07
N TYR A 126 13.22 6.19 -8.43
CA TYR A 126 13.72 5.12 -7.56
C TYR A 126 13.86 3.86 -8.40
N VAL A 127 15.07 3.30 -8.42
CA VAL A 127 15.43 2.30 -9.42
C VAL A 127 16.01 1.04 -8.79
N THR A 128 15.85 -0.07 -9.51
CA THR A 128 16.62 -1.30 -9.29
C THR A 128 17.52 -1.52 -10.48
N TYR A 129 18.84 -1.52 -10.26
CA TYR A 129 19.77 -1.84 -11.31
C TYR A 129 19.66 -3.33 -11.67
N THR A 130 19.69 -3.61 -12.97
CA THR A 130 19.58 -4.97 -13.53
C THR A 130 20.82 -5.40 -14.31
N ASP A 131 21.66 -4.43 -14.73
CA ASP A 131 22.90 -4.69 -15.46
C ASP A 131 23.87 -3.53 -15.23
N ASN A 132 25.13 -3.84 -14.97
CA ASN A 132 26.19 -2.85 -14.78
C ASN A 132 26.86 -2.39 -16.10
N GLY A 133 26.41 -2.93 -17.22
CA GLY A 133 26.96 -2.63 -18.54
C GLY A 133 28.24 -3.42 -18.90
N SER A 134 28.74 -4.29 -18.03
CA SER A 134 29.92 -5.12 -18.33
C SER A 134 29.61 -6.34 -19.20
N GLY A 135 28.29 -6.61 -19.40
CA GLY A 135 27.82 -7.76 -20.18
C GLY A 135 27.83 -9.10 -19.45
N ASP A 136 28.17 -9.10 -18.16
CA ASP A 136 28.14 -10.28 -17.29
C ASP A 136 26.82 -10.45 -16.53
N GLY A 137 25.86 -9.49 -16.68
CA GLY A 137 24.59 -9.46 -15.97
C GLY A 137 24.72 -9.10 -14.49
N GLY A 138 25.90 -8.67 -14.04
CA GLY A 138 26.15 -8.23 -12.68
C GLY A 138 25.60 -6.83 -12.41
N THR A 139 25.47 -6.48 -11.13
CA THR A 139 25.04 -5.14 -10.67
C THR A 139 26.11 -4.45 -9.81
N ALA A 140 27.24 -5.07 -9.62
CA ALA A 140 28.35 -4.51 -8.84
C ALA A 140 29.10 -3.41 -9.61
N GLY A 141 29.56 -2.39 -8.91
CA GLY A 141 30.37 -1.32 -9.48
C GLY A 141 29.65 -0.35 -10.41
N ILE A 142 28.34 -0.27 -10.34
CA ILE A 142 27.56 0.66 -11.16
C ILE A 142 27.90 2.11 -10.77
N VAL A 143 28.31 2.89 -11.75
CA VAL A 143 28.56 4.31 -11.62
C VAL A 143 27.75 5.06 -12.67
N VAL A 144 26.69 5.71 -12.23
CA VAL A 144 25.94 6.64 -13.09
C VAL A 144 26.57 8.01 -12.98
N THR A 145 27.13 8.50 -14.07
CA THR A 145 27.67 9.86 -14.13
C THR A 145 26.55 10.87 -14.41
N PRO A 146 26.69 12.11 -13.93
CA PRO A 146 25.69 13.16 -14.21
C PRO A 146 25.58 13.47 -15.72
N GLY A 147 24.35 13.72 -16.19
CA GLY A 147 24.07 14.07 -17.57
C GLY A 147 23.97 12.90 -18.54
N LEU A 148 23.93 11.65 -18.06
CA LEU A 148 23.68 10.48 -18.91
C LEU A 148 22.24 10.43 -19.42
N SER A 149 22.08 10.00 -20.65
CA SER A 149 20.79 9.75 -21.29
C SER A 149 20.43 8.27 -21.25
N PHE A 150 19.20 7.99 -20.86
CA PHE A 150 18.64 6.65 -20.74
C PHE A 150 17.47 6.52 -21.71
N THR A 151 17.37 5.42 -22.40
CA THR A 151 16.23 5.09 -23.27
C THR A 151 15.46 3.92 -22.70
N GLY A 152 14.18 4.12 -22.49
CA GLY A 152 13.25 3.10 -22.02
C GLY A 152 12.84 2.12 -23.10
N THR A 153 12.34 0.97 -22.70
CA THR A 153 11.77 -0.04 -23.60
C THR A 153 10.55 0.45 -24.36
N ASP A 154 9.92 1.52 -23.88
CA ASP A 154 8.81 2.26 -24.51
C ASP A 154 9.28 3.40 -25.42
N SER A 155 10.59 3.53 -25.67
CA SER A 155 11.24 4.61 -26.41
C SER A 155 11.24 5.98 -25.69
N THR A 156 10.82 6.05 -24.43
CA THR A 156 10.97 7.27 -23.62
C THR A 156 12.44 7.54 -23.37
N THR A 157 12.89 8.78 -23.57
CA THR A 157 14.27 9.18 -23.29
C THR A 157 14.31 10.10 -22.07
N LEU A 158 15.14 9.78 -21.10
CA LEU A 158 15.35 10.53 -19.86
C LEU A 158 16.83 10.87 -19.70
N THR A 159 17.11 12.02 -19.11
CA THR A 159 18.49 12.45 -18.84
C THR A 159 18.66 12.70 -17.35
N SER A 160 19.72 12.18 -16.75
CA SER A 160 20.03 12.45 -15.34
C SER A 160 20.46 13.90 -15.15
N GLN A 161 20.33 14.39 -13.91
CA GLN A 161 20.78 15.72 -13.51
C GLN A 161 22.27 15.88 -13.84
N THR A 162 22.65 17.08 -14.35
CA THR A 162 24.05 17.41 -14.67
C THR A 162 24.85 17.87 -13.45
N THR A 163 24.16 18.47 -12.47
CA THR A 163 24.80 18.90 -11.20
C THR A 163 24.96 17.71 -10.29
N ASN A 164 26.18 17.49 -9.80
CA ASN A 164 26.49 16.44 -8.82
C ASN A 164 27.44 17.01 -7.76
N THR A 165 26.87 17.43 -6.66
CA THR A 165 27.63 17.95 -5.50
C THR A 165 27.25 17.15 -4.26
N THR A 166 28.06 17.25 -3.19
CA THR A 166 27.77 16.58 -1.91
C THR A 166 26.41 16.99 -1.33
N LEU A 167 25.99 18.25 -1.56
CA LEU A 167 24.70 18.77 -1.09
C LEU A 167 23.54 18.52 -2.03
N ASN A 168 23.82 18.24 -3.32
CA ASN A 168 22.82 17.95 -4.35
C ASN A 168 23.32 16.86 -5.29
N PRO A 169 23.40 15.59 -4.82
CA PRO A 169 23.89 14.50 -5.65
C PRO A 169 22.86 14.13 -6.74
N ALA A 170 23.37 13.75 -7.92
CA ALA A 170 22.54 13.27 -9.01
C ALA A 170 21.98 11.87 -8.76
N ILE A 171 22.69 11.09 -7.95
CA ILE A 171 22.34 9.73 -7.54
C ILE A 171 22.54 9.59 -6.03
N GLY A 172 21.86 8.67 -5.41
CA GLY A 172 21.99 8.40 -3.98
C GLY A 172 20.97 7.37 -3.52
N PHE A 173 20.68 7.40 -2.22
CA PHE A 173 19.75 6.46 -1.60
C PHE A 173 18.60 7.21 -0.94
N GLY A 174 17.40 6.67 -1.10
CA GLY A 174 16.21 7.07 -0.40
C GLY A 174 15.52 5.89 0.25
N THR A 175 14.40 6.14 0.92
CA THR A 175 13.60 5.10 1.56
C THR A 175 12.28 4.92 0.83
N LEU A 176 12.03 3.70 0.37
CA LEU A 176 10.81 3.28 -0.31
C LEU A 176 10.10 2.21 0.50
N LEU A 177 8.87 2.47 0.89
CA LEU A 177 7.98 1.47 1.50
C LEU A 177 7.03 0.93 0.45
N THR A 178 6.89 -0.38 0.39
CA THR A 178 5.93 -1.06 -0.49
C THR A 178 5.02 -1.94 0.34
N VAL A 179 3.73 -1.77 0.15
CA VAL A 179 2.67 -2.63 0.69
C VAL A 179 2.15 -3.49 -0.46
N ALA A 180 2.31 -4.79 -0.35
CA ALA A 180 1.82 -5.74 -1.36
C ALA A 180 0.28 -5.76 -1.41
N SER A 181 -0.27 -6.22 -2.53
CA SER A 181 -1.72 -6.39 -2.64
C SER A 181 -2.27 -7.29 -1.53
N GLY A 182 -3.42 -6.92 -0.99
CA GLY A 182 -4.02 -7.64 0.11
C GLY A 182 -5.40 -7.14 0.50
N LYS A 183 -6.00 -7.79 1.50
CA LYS A 183 -7.22 -7.34 2.14
C LYS A 183 -6.92 -6.90 3.55
N PHE A 184 -7.31 -5.68 3.87
CA PHE A 184 -7.14 -5.07 5.18
C PHE A 184 -8.48 -4.92 5.88
N TYR A 185 -8.48 -5.15 7.19
CA TYR A 185 -9.68 -4.99 8.00
C TYR A 185 -9.88 -3.52 8.37
N ILE A 186 -10.99 -2.93 7.94
CA ILE A 186 -11.34 -1.53 8.16
C ILE A 186 -12.80 -1.45 8.60
N ASP A 187 -13.03 -1.15 9.85
CA ASP A 187 -14.35 -0.85 10.43
C ASP A 187 -15.47 -1.80 9.98
N GLY A 188 -15.24 -3.10 10.13
CA GLY A 188 -16.22 -4.13 9.76
C GLY A 188 -16.12 -4.63 8.32
N HIS A 189 -15.22 -4.06 7.50
CA HIS A 189 -15.07 -4.41 6.10
C HIS A 189 -13.67 -4.97 5.82
N PHE A 190 -13.60 -5.95 4.92
CA PHE A 190 -12.33 -6.46 4.39
C PHE A 190 -12.05 -5.79 3.04
N VAL A 191 -11.33 -4.68 3.08
CA VAL A 191 -11.06 -3.84 1.93
C VAL A 191 -9.85 -4.35 1.17
N PHE A 192 -10.01 -4.65 -0.12
CA PHE A 192 -8.92 -5.00 -1.00
C PHE A 192 -8.16 -3.75 -1.45
N THR A 193 -6.85 -3.82 -1.40
CA THR A 193 -5.98 -2.83 -2.06
C THR A 193 -4.97 -3.53 -2.96
N ALA A 194 -4.72 -2.94 -4.12
CA ALA A 194 -3.60 -3.33 -4.97
C ALA A 194 -2.27 -2.93 -4.31
N GLN A 195 -1.17 -3.43 -4.84
CA GLN A 195 0.15 -3.02 -4.36
C GLN A 195 0.31 -1.50 -4.46
N GLN A 196 0.78 -0.89 -3.37
CA GLN A 196 1.11 0.53 -3.30
C GLN A 196 2.53 0.73 -2.81
N SER A 197 3.22 1.71 -3.35
CA SER A 197 4.57 2.10 -2.93
C SER A 197 4.59 3.58 -2.59
N LEU A 198 5.20 3.91 -1.45
CA LEU A 198 5.33 5.26 -0.94
C LEU A 198 6.80 5.60 -0.73
N VAL A 199 7.21 6.77 -1.20
CA VAL A 199 8.52 7.34 -0.89
C VAL A 199 8.45 7.96 0.51
N VAL A 200 9.06 7.30 1.47
CA VAL A 200 9.09 7.75 2.88
C VAL A 200 10.06 8.91 3.04
N SER A 201 11.24 8.77 2.45
CA SER A 201 12.22 9.86 2.39
C SER A 201 12.88 9.90 1.02
N LYS A 202 12.93 11.10 0.44
CA LYS A 202 13.51 11.29 -0.88
C LYS A 202 15.01 10.97 -0.91
N PHE A 203 15.74 11.41 0.12
CA PHE A 203 17.21 11.45 0.10
C PHE A 203 17.88 10.95 1.38
N ALA A 204 17.12 10.33 2.28
CA ALA A 204 17.64 9.77 3.51
C ALA A 204 17.33 8.27 3.62
N SER A 205 18.26 7.53 4.20
CA SER A 205 18.13 6.10 4.48
C SER A 205 17.64 5.80 5.90
N THR A 206 17.60 6.82 6.76
CA THR A 206 17.24 6.70 8.19
C THR A 206 16.11 7.66 8.58
N PRO A 207 14.96 7.65 7.86
CA PRO A 207 13.83 8.49 8.25
C PRO A 207 13.09 7.91 9.44
N ASP A 208 12.42 8.82 10.19
CA ASP A 208 11.36 8.50 11.12
C ASP A 208 10.03 8.86 10.48
N ALA A 209 9.08 7.93 10.43
CA ALA A 209 7.79 8.14 9.80
C ALA A 209 6.73 7.18 10.33
N THR A 210 5.48 7.65 10.43
CA THR A 210 4.30 6.81 10.63
C THR A 210 3.53 6.73 9.32
N ILE A 211 3.39 5.53 8.78
CA ILE A 211 2.74 5.31 7.48
C ILE A 211 1.49 4.48 7.70
N GLY A 212 0.44 4.86 7.00
CA GLY A 212 -0.85 4.21 7.11
C GLY A 212 -1.71 4.40 5.88
N PHE A 213 -2.95 3.99 6.01
CA PHE A 213 -3.96 4.21 4.99
C PHE A 213 -4.88 5.37 5.36
N VAL A 214 -5.10 6.26 4.41
CA VAL A 214 -6.29 7.10 4.40
C VAL A 214 -7.43 6.29 3.80
N VAL A 215 -8.52 6.21 4.54
CA VAL A 215 -9.75 5.53 4.14
C VAL A 215 -10.65 6.52 3.46
N THR A 216 -10.99 6.26 2.21
CA THR A 216 -11.96 7.06 1.46
C THR A 216 -13.21 6.24 1.23
N GLU A 217 -14.35 6.79 1.61
CA GLU A 217 -15.67 6.20 1.45
C GLU A 217 -16.44 6.98 0.39
N GLU A 218 -17.02 6.27 -0.56
CA GLU A 218 -17.68 6.86 -1.71
C GLU A 218 -18.95 6.09 -2.06
N ILE A 219 -19.94 6.80 -2.61
CA ILE A 219 -21.10 6.18 -3.25
C ILE A 219 -20.88 6.28 -4.76
N TYR A 220 -20.75 5.15 -5.41
CA TYR A 220 -20.63 5.03 -6.85
C TYR A 220 -22.01 4.91 -7.47
N THR A 221 -22.26 5.79 -8.40
CA THR A 221 -23.51 5.87 -9.16
C THR A 221 -23.25 5.51 -10.63
N THR A 222 -24.30 5.46 -11.43
CA THR A 222 -24.18 5.29 -12.89
C THR A 222 -23.48 6.45 -13.60
N ALA A 223 -23.25 7.58 -12.94
CA ALA A 223 -22.46 8.68 -13.46
C ALA A 223 -20.95 8.41 -13.32
N ASP A 224 -20.55 7.60 -12.34
CA ASP A 224 -19.16 7.26 -12.05
C ASP A 224 -18.75 5.98 -12.76
N ASP A 225 -19.69 5.04 -12.93
CA ASP A 225 -19.46 3.73 -13.52
C ASP A 225 -20.61 3.30 -14.43
N ASN A 226 -20.33 3.23 -15.73
CA ASN A 226 -21.31 2.83 -16.73
C ASN A 226 -21.75 1.36 -16.62
N ASP A 227 -20.96 0.50 -15.96
CA ASP A 227 -21.30 -0.91 -15.75
C ASP A 227 -22.45 -1.09 -14.76
N LEU A 228 -22.86 -0.01 -14.09
CA LEU A 228 -24.05 0.00 -13.22
C LEU A 228 -25.38 0.21 -13.97
N PHE A 229 -25.36 0.43 -15.29
CA PHE A 229 -26.56 0.38 -16.10
C PHE A 229 -27.02 -1.06 -16.35
N ASP A 230 -28.29 -1.22 -16.75
CA ASP A 230 -28.85 -2.51 -17.11
C ASP A 230 -28.09 -3.15 -18.28
N ASN A 231 -27.55 -4.34 -18.03
CA ASN A 231 -26.75 -5.14 -19.00
C ASN A 231 -27.47 -6.41 -19.45
N SER A 232 -28.78 -6.49 -19.30
CA SER A 232 -29.59 -7.67 -19.71
C SER A 232 -29.62 -7.88 -21.23
N GLY A 233 -29.27 -6.86 -22.02
CA GLY A 233 -29.18 -6.93 -23.47
C GLY A 233 -27.76 -7.01 -23.98
N ALA A 234 -27.60 -7.11 -25.30
CA ALA A 234 -26.30 -7.09 -25.98
C ALA A 234 -25.55 -5.73 -25.88
N THR A 235 -26.28 -4.66 -25.54
CA THR A 235 -25.74 -3.32 -25.31
C THR A 235 -26.33 -2.78 -24.02
N LEU A 236 -25.52 -1.96 -23.30
CA LEU A 236 -25.96 -1.31 -22.08
C LEU A 236 -27.17 -0.42 -22.31
N ASN A 237 -28.19 -0.56 -21.47
CA ASN A 237 -29.40 0.27 -21.51
C ASN A 237 -29.23 1.48 -20.58
N THR A 238 -28.74 2.59 -21.15
CA THR A 238 -28.49 3.83 -20.40
C THR A 238 -29.76 4.54 -19.91
N ALA A 239 -30.95 4.08 -20.33
CA ALA A 239 -32.21 4.57 -19.79
C ALA A 239 -32.67 3.85 -18.51
N SER A 240 -31.95 2.82 -18.10
CA SER A 240 -32.26 2.01 -16.89
C SER A 240 -31.06 1.96 -15.93
N PRO A 241 -30.88 2.99 -15.09
CA PRO A 241 -29.82 3.00 -14.09
C PRO A 241 -30.08 1.91 -13.02
N GLY A 242 -29.03 1.21 -12.63
CA GLY A 242 -29.05 0.24 -11.53
C GLY A 242 -28.94 0.92 -10.16
N ALA A 243 -28.80 0.09 -9.12
CA ALA A 243 -28.60 0.58 -7.75
C ALA A 243 -27.17 1.14 -7.58
N ASP A 244 -27.03 2.12 -6.71
CA ASP A 244 -25.73 2.68 -6.32
C ASP A 244 -24.90 1.68 -5.52
N ARG A 245 -23.60 1.89 -5.45
CA ARG A 245 -22.64 1.02 -4.74
C ARG A 245 -21.85 1.82 -3.70
N TYR A 246 -21.83 1.32 -2.49
CA TYR A 246 -20.92 1.81 -1.46
C TYR A 246 -19.52 1.23 -1.68
N ARG A 247 -18.52 2.09 -1.75
CA ARG A 247 -17.13 1.73 -1.99
C ARG A 247 -16.23 2.30 -0.91
N ILE A 248 -15.31 1.49 -0.44
CA ILE A 248 -14.21 1.90 0.42
C ILE A 248 -12.91 1.71 -0.34
N SER A 249 -12.06 2.72 -0.36
CA SER A 249 -10.72 2.66 -0.95
C SER A 249 -9.66 3.07 0.07
N LEU A 250 -8.45 2.51 -0.09
CA LEU A 250 -7.32 2.73 0.79
C LEU A 250 -6.19 3.36 0.01
N THR A 251 -5.68 4.49 0.49
CA THR A 251 -4.53 5.18 -0.09
C THR A 251 -3.40 5.23 0.92
N LEU A 252 -2.24 4.68 0.54
CA LEU A 252 -1.04 4.67 1.37
C LEU A 252 -0.44 6.07 1.46
N ILE A 253 -0.26 6.58 2.67
CA ILE A 253 0.23 7.93 2.94
C ILE A 253 1.08 7.98 4.20
N ASP A 254 1.95 8.97 4.28
CA ASP A 254 2.65 9.35 5.50
C ASP A 254 1.74 10.25 6.36
N GLU A 255 1.75 10.04 7.68
CA GLU A 255 0.96 10.80 8.66
C GLU A 255 1.16 12.31 8.53
N THR A 256 2.36 12.75 8.14
CA THR A 256 2.67 14.17 7.95
C THR A 256 1.94 14.82 6.77
N ASN A 257 1.43 14.03 5.84
CA ASN A 257 0.76 14.48 4.62
C ASN A 257 -0.77 14.32 4.65
N ILE A 258 -1.34 14.01 5.81
CA ILE A 258 -2.78 13.83 5.98
C ILE A 258 -3.48 15.20 5.93
N SER A 259 -4.61 15.28 5.24
CA SER A 259 -5.47 16.46 5.26
C SER A 259 -6.36 16.48 6.50
N ALA A 260 -6.74 17.68 6.94
CA ALA A 260 -7.62 17.82 8.09
C ALA A 260 -9.00 17.19 7.78
N GLY A 261 -9.39 16.21 8.58
CA GLY A 261 -10.64 15.48 8.43
C GLY A 261 -10.53 14.09 7.79
N ASP A 262 -9.36 13.74 7.24
CA ASP A 262 -9.14 12.39 6.72
C ASP A 262 -9.17 11.33 7.83
N TYR A 263 -9.75 10.18 7.52
CA TYR A 263 -9.71 9.02 8.40
C TYR A 263 -8.44 8.22 8.13
N PHE A 264 -7.45 8.38 9.01
CA PHE A 264 -6.15 7.73 8.89
C PHE A 264 -6.02 6.55 9.84
N ILE A 265 -5.51 5.45 9.32
CA ILE A 265 -5.23 4.22 10.07
C ILE A 265 -3.74 3.91 9.93
N PRO A 266 -2.93 4.05 10.99
CA PRO A 266 -1.52 3.71 10.95
C PRO A 266 -1.35 2.19 10.78
N ILE A 267 -0.41 1.78 9.92
CA ILE A 267 -0.08 0.37 9.69
C ILE A 267 1.37 0.04 10.02
N VAL A 268 2.27 1.01 9.90
CA VAL A 268 3.69 0.82 10.16
C VAL A 268 4.33 2.07 10.73
N GLU A 269 5.20 1.88 11.71
CA GLU A 269 6.07 2.90 12.27
C GLU A 269 7.52 2.59 11.89
N ILE A 270 8.19 3.56 11.32
CA ILE A 270 9.60 3.49 10.93
C ILE A 270 10.38 4.39 11.87
N VAL A 271 11.44 3.85 12.46
CA VAL A 271 12.38 4.57 13.31
C VAL A 271 13.79 4.28 12.81
N ASP A 272 14.57 5.33 12.58
CA ASP A 272 15.93 5.22 12.07
C ASP A 272 16.01 4.36 10.78
N GLY A 273 15.03 4.56 9.88
CA GLY A 273 14.92 3.85 8.60
C GLY A 273 14.53 2.38 8.69
N ARG A 274 14.14 1.88 9.87
CA ARG A 274 13.74 0.48 10.09
C ARG A 274 12.32 0.39 10.61
N ILE A 275 11.62 -0.66 10.23
CA ILE A 275 10.30 -0.94 10.79
C ILE A 275 10.46 -1.23 12.29
N SER A 276 9.96 -0.32 13.11
CA SER A 276 9.92 -0.45 14.58
C SER A 276 8.66 -1.17 15.03
N LYS A 277 7.53 -0.83 14.42
CA LYS A 277 6.22 -1.40 14.73
C LYS A 277 5.43 -1.62 13.47
N GLN A 278 4.77 -2.75 13.38
CA GLN A 278 3.81 -3.05 12.33
C GLN A 278 2.47 -3.39 12.98
N GLU A 279 1.44 -2.59 12.70
CA GLU A 279 0.11 -2.86 13.20
C GLU A 279 -0.50 -4.06 12.45
N GLY A 280 -1.24 -4.88 13.18
CA GLY A 280 -2.08 -5.88 12.56
C GLY A 280 -1.40 -7.17 12.08
N VAL A 281 -0.11 -7.39 12.36
CA VAL A 281 0.50 -8.74 12.18
C VAL A 281 0.06 -9.70 13.28
N THR A 282 -0.47 -9.15 14.38
CA THR A 282 -0.92 -9.94 15.51
C THR A 282 -2.44 -9.99 15.52
N PRO A 283 -3.10 -11.10 15.16
CA PRO A 283 -4.53 -11.27 15.34
C PRO A 283 -4.92 -10.98 16.80
N ALA A 284 -6.15 -10.54 17.06
CA ALA A 284 -6.66 -10.43 18.43
C ALA A 284 -6.54 -11.77 19.19
N ALA A 285 -6.53 -12.89 18.46
CA ALA A 285 -6.17 -14.23 18.97
C ALA A 285 -4.73 -14.34 19.53
N SER A 286 -3.85 -13.36 19.31
CA SER A 286 -2.54 -13.33 19.99
C SER A 286 -2.66 -13.17 21.51
N GLY A 287 -3.79 -12.66 22.02
CA GLY A 287 -4.09 -12.74 23.43
C GLY A 287 -4.03 -14.17 23.97
N LEU A 288 -4.52 -15.14 23.20
CA LEU A 288 -4.41 -16.55 23.52
C LEU A 288 -2.97 -17.06 23.43
N GLN A 289 -2.21 -16.66 22.43
CA GLN A 289 -0.79 -17.00 22.29
C GLN A 289 0.03 -16.42 23.45
N ASN A 290 -0.19 -15.16 23.81
CA ASN A 290 0.46 -14.54 24.96
C ASN A 290 0.07 -15.23 26.27
N LEU A 291 -1.20 -15.58 26.45
CA LEU A 291 -1.66 -16.32 27.63
C LEU A 291 -1.02 -17.70 27.70
N LEU A 292 -0.92 -18.41 26.57
CA LEU A 292 -0.24 -19.71 26.50
C LEU A 292 1.26 -19.55 26.76
N ALA A 293 1.91 -18.50 26.23
CA ALA A 293 3.32 -18.22 26.49
C ALA A 293 3.57 -17.94 27.99
N VAL A 294 2.72 -17.11 28.60
CA VAL A 294 2.80 -16.82 30.04
C VAL A 294 2.61 -18.10 30.89
N ARG A 295 1.59 -18.92 30.58
CA ARG A 295 1.37 -20.19 31.26
C ARG A 295 2.51 -21.16 31.08
N THR A 296 3.06 -21.26 29.87
CA THR A 296 4.25 -22.10 29.63
C THR A 296 5.44 -21.61 30.42
N GLN A 297 5.63 -20.30 30.56
CA GLN A 297 6.67 -19.72 31.41
C GLN A 297 6.43 -20.01 32.89
N GLU A 298 5.18 -19.91 33.35
CA GLU A 298 4.81 -20.23 34.75
C GLU A 298 5.05 -21.71 35.09
N GLU A 299 4.76 -22.62 34.14
CA GLU A 299 4.94 -24.06 34.32
C GLU A 299 6.41 -24.50 34.17
N SER A 300 7.13 -23.94 33.19
CA SER A 300 8.48 -24.38 32.84
C SER A 300 9.58 -23.48 33.41
N GLY A 301 9.23 -22.34 34.01
CA GLY A 301 10.17 -21.33 34.48
C GLY A 301 10.93 -20.62 33.38
N SER A 302 11.77 -19.66 33.78
CA SER A 302 12.64 -18.95 32.83
C SER A 302 13.89 -19.80 32.58
N TYR A 303 14.11 -20.20 31.34
CA TYR A 303 15.36 -20.87 30.94
C TYR A 303 16.05 -20.05 29.86
N THR A 304 17.37 -20.05 29.93
CA THR A 304 18.20 -19.37 28.92
C THR A 304 18.33 -20.26 27.69
N VAL A 305 17.81 -19.83 26.57
CA VAL A 305 18.06 -20.49 25.30
C VAL A 305 19.45 -20.08 24.82
N ASN A 306 20.34 -21.05 24.63
CA ASN A 306 21.62 -20.78 24.03
C ASN A 306 21.43 -20.20 22.63
N ARG A 307 22.20 -19.14 22.34
CA ARG A 307 22.18 -18.52 21.05
C ARG A 307 22.59 -19.55 19.98
N MET A 308 21.76 -19.74 18.98
CA MET A 308 22.20 -20.51 17.80
C MET A 308 23.37 -19.76 17.16
N LEU A 309 24.54 -20.36 17.23
CA LEU A 309 25.72 -19.86 16.51
C LEU A 309 25.63 -20.41 15.09
N THR A 310 25.43 -19.52 14.13
CA THR A 310 25.65 -19.84 12.72
C THR A 310 27.15 -19.73 12.46
N ASP A 311 27.78 -20.82 12.12
CA ASP A 311 29.19 -20.83 11.72
C ASP A 311 29.30 -20.77 10.18
N PHE A 312 30.34 -20.12 9.69
CA PHE A 312 30.63 -20.07 8.27
C PHE A 312 31.71 -21.08 7.97
N GLU A 313 31.37 -22.13 7.24
CA GLU A 313 32.35 -23.06 6.73
C GLU A 313 32.93 -22.50 5.42
N THR A 314 34.23 -22.25 5.42
CA THR A 314 34.95 -21.84 4.21
C THR A 314 35.35 -23.08 3.44
N ASN A 315 34.78 -23.33 2.28
CA ASN A 315 35.20 -24.39 1.40
C ASN A 315 36.48 -23.96 0.65
N ALA A 316 37.46 -24.87 0.55
CA ALA A 316 38.78 -24.61 -0.03
C ALA A 316 38.76 -24.16 -1.52
N ASP A 317 37.61 -24.27 -2.20
CA ASP A 317 37.50 -23.98 -3.64
C ASP A 317 36.79 -22.67 -3.99
N SER A 318 36.60 -21.77 -3.05
CA SER A 318 36.03 -20.43 -3.23
C SER A 318 34.68 -20.18 -2.60
N ALA A 319 34.52 -18.99 -2.06
CA ALA A 319 33.33 -18.36 -1.52
C ALA A 319 32.68 -19.08 -0.32
N SER A 320 32.68 -18.39 0.80
CA SER A 320 31.93 -18.76 2.00
C SER A 320 30.47 -19.09 1.66
N LYS A 321 30.08 -20.35 1.87
CA LYS A 321 28.70 -20.78 1.88
C LYS A 321 28.21 -20.84 3.33
N LEU A 322 27.03 -20.37 3.55
CA LEU A 322 26.31 -20.60 4.80
C LEU A 322 25.63 -21.96 4.68
N ASP A 323 26.11 -22.96 5.42
CA ASP A 323 25.39 -24.22 5.61
C ASP A 323 24.55 -24.11 6.87
N MET A 324 23.23 -24.25 6.70
CA MET A 324 22.25 -24.33 7.80
C MET A 324 22.03 -25.77 8.22
#